data_1dab8a2015deaf92e1ffc271e1fe8bac
#
_entry.id   1dab8a2015deaf92e1ffc271e1fe8bac
#
_cell.length_a   1.000
_cell.length_b   1.000
_cell.length_c   1.000
_cell.angle_alpha   90.00
_cell.angle_beta   90.00
_cell.angle_gamma   90.00
#
_symmetry.space_group_name_H-M   'P 1'
#
loop_
_entity.id
_entity.type
_entity.pdbx_description
1 polymer ?
#
loop_
_entity_poly.entity_id
_entity_poly.type
_entity_poly.pdbx_seq_one_letter_code
_entity_poly.pdbx_strand_id
1 'polypeptide(L)'
;YDNSDVISSCRCWFNFIYFGHDPNLVHVLNGGLKKWINEKRKITNNFTNIQTSNYKSFEKKELVKNKYLINQNIKNKEFVVIDARSRERFNGSIPEPRKGLRSGNIKNSFCLPFDHCLNKNKTFKSKDELKIIFETCLKSVDEKDVVFSCGSGVTACVLALAYSLINDK
;
A
#
# COMPACT_ATOMS: atom_id res chain seq x y z
N TYR A 1 -6.28 9.16 -9.31
CA TYR A 1 -5.19 10.00 -8.76
C TYR A 1 -5.65 10.68 -7.48
N ASP A 2 -4.70 11.19 -6.74
CA ASP A 2 -4.95 12.09 -5.62
C ASP A 2 -3.86 13.18 -5.53
N ASN A 3 -3.93 13.98 -4.47
CA ASN A 3 -2.96 15.03 -4.18
C ASN A 3 -2.50 14.95 -2.71
N SER A 4 -2.70 13.79 -2.06
CA SER A 4 -2.34 13.58 -0.67
C SER A 4 -0.87 13.22 -0.50
N ASP A 5 -0.30 13.54 0.64
CA ASP A 5 1.09 13.18 0.95
C ASP A 5 1.30 11.68 1.23
N VAL A 6 0.21 10.95 1.48
CA VAL A 6 0.22 9.52 1.78
C VAL A 6 -0.20 8.64 0.59
N ILE A 7 -0.40 9.24 -0.60
CA ILE A 7 -0.81 8.59 -1.85
C ILE A 7 -2.03 7.67 -1.63
N SER A 8 -3.14 8.28 -1.21
CA SER A 8 -4.41 7.59 -0.91
C SER A 8 -5.00 6.86 -2.12
N SER A 9 -4.63 7.25 -3.34
CA SER A 9 -4.99 6.56 -4.58
C SER A 9 -4.57 5.09 -4.61
N CYS A 10 -3.49 4.72 -3.92
CA CYS A 10 -3.09 3.32 -3.74
C CYS A 10 -4.15 2.52 -2.97
N ARG A 11 -4.80 3.13 -1.97
CA ARG A 11 -5.92 2.48 -1.27
C ARG A 11 -7.13 2.32 -2.18
N CYS A 12 -7.42 3.31 -3.02
CA CYS A 12 -8.49 3.20 -4.02
C CYS A 12 -8.19 2.07 -5.02
N TRP A 13 -6.96 1.99 -5.54
CA TRP A 13 -6.50 0.89 -6.39
C TRP A 13 -6.72 -0.46 -5.71
N PHE A 14 -6.26 -0.64 -4.47
CA PHE A 14 -6.44 -1.88 -3.73
C PHE A 14 -7.92 -2.25 -3.56
N ASN A 15 -8.78 -1.27 -3.27
CA ASN A 15 -10.22 -1.53 -3.14
C ASN A 15 -10.82 -2.06 -4.45
N PHE A 16 -10.46 -1.51 -5.60
CA PHE A 16 -10.92 -2.04 -6.89
C PHE A 16 -10.46 -3.48 -7.09
N ILE A 17 -9.20 -3.80 -6.80
CA ILE A 17 -8.67 -5.16 -6.90
C ILE A 17 -9.41 -6.11 -5.93
N TYR A 18 -9.59 -5.68 -4.69
CA TYR A 18 -10.27 -6.44 -3.64
C TYR A 18 -11.73 -6.76 -4.02
N PHE A 19 -12.43 -5.81 -4.62
CA PHE A 19 -13.81 -6.02 -5.08
C PHE A 19 -13.90 -6.60 -6.49
N GLY A 20 -12.84 -7.22 -6.99
CA GLY A 20 -12.85 -8.06 -8.19
C GLY A 20 -12.80 -7.31 -9.52
N HIS A 21 -12.44 -6.02 -9.52
CA HIS A 21 -12.23 -5.31 -10.77
C HIS A 21 -11.00 -5.86 -11.51
N ASP A 22 -11.04 -5.80 -12.84
CA ASP A 22 -9.91 -6.22 -13.66
C ASP A 22 -8.69 -5.35 -13.35
N PRO A 23 -7.58 -5.93 -12.85
CA PRO A 23 -6.38 -5.17 -12.49
C PRO A 23 -5.77 -4.41 -13.68
N ASN A 24 -5.95 -4.88 -14.91
CA ASN A 24 -5.46 -4.21 -16.11
C ASN A 24 -6.20 -2.90 -16.43
N LEU A 25 -7.36 -2.68 -15.82
CA LEU A 25 -8.16 -1.46 -15.98
C LEU A 25 -8.00 -0.48 -14.83
N VAL A 26 -7.19 -0.81 -13.82
CA VAL A 26 -7.01 0.04 -12.63
C VAL A 26 -5.60 0.57 -12.57
N HIS A 27 -5.45 1.86 -12.78
CA HIS A 27 -4.15 2.52 -12.81
C HIS A 27 -4.06 3.63 -11.76
N VAL A 28 -2.86 3.84 -11.23
CA VAL A 28 -2.54 4.97 -10.34
C VAL A 28 -1.64 5.94 -11.09
N LEU A 29 -2.03 7.21 -11.15
CA LEU A 29 -1.23 8.27 -11.78
C LEU A 29 0.03 8.50 -10.93
N ASN A 30 1.20 8.07 -11.43
CA ASN A 30 2.46 8.11 -10.72
C ASN A 30 2.94 9.56 -10.49
N GLY A 31 2.99 9.99 -9.23
CA GLY A 31 3.26 11.37 -8.83
C GLY A 31 2.00 12.23 -8.68
N GLY A 32 0.80 11.67 -8.94
CA GLY A 32 -0.50 12.31 -8.69
C GLY A 32 -0.74 13.60 -9.46
N LEU A 33 -1.76 14.34 -9.03
CA LEU A 33 -2.15 15.60 -9.68
C LEU A 33 -1.06 16.67 -9.60
N LYS A 34 -0.28 16.70 -8.52
CA LYS A 34 0.78 17.68 -8.33
C LYS A 34 1.85 17.61 -9.44
N LYS A 35 2.29 16.39 -9.76
CA LYS A 35 3.23 16.16 -10.87
C LYS A 35 2.61 16.53 -12.21
N TRP A 36 1.36 16.16 -12.46
CA TRP A 36 0.61 16.49 -13.67
C TRP A 36 0.58 18.01 -13.94
N ILE A 37 0.28 18.80 -12.89
CA ILE A 37 0.26 20.27 -12.98
C ILE A 37 1.66 20.84 -13.21
N ASN A 38 2.67 20.32 -12.50
CA ASN A 38 4.06 20.76 -12.65
C ASN A 38 4.60 20.51 -14.09
N GLU A 39 4.12 19.47 -14.74
CA GLU A 39 4.42 19.16 -16.15
C GLU A 39 3.57 19.99 -17.14
N LYS A 40 2.79 20.95 -16.65
CA LYS A 40 1.90 21.82 -17.47
C LYS A 40 0.94 21.05 -18.36
N ARG A 41 0.51 19.86 -17.91
CA ARG A 41 -0.48 19.05 -18.62
C ARG A 41 -1.88 19.68 -18.50
N LYS A 42 -2.71 19.45 -19.51
CA LYS A 42 -4.07 20.00 -19.54
C LYS A 42 -4.91 19.50 -18.38
N ILE A 43 -5.63 20.39 -17.75
CA ILE A 43 -6.65 20.12 -16.74
C ILE A 43 -7.96 20.78 -17.19
N THR A 44 -9.08 20.24 -16.74
CA THR A 44 -10.42 20.76 -17.02
C THR A 44 -11.30 20.59 -15.79
N ASN A 45 -12.24 21.50 -15.62
CA ASN A 45 -13.34 21.41 -14.67
C ASN A 45 -14.67 21.08 -15.35
N ASN A 46 -14.67 20.79 -16.65
CA ASN A 46 -15.85 20.37 -17.36
C ASN A 46 -16.32 19.00 -16.88
N PHE A 47 -17.61 18.87 -16.65
CA PHE A 47 -18.22 17.58 -16.35
C PHE A 47 -18.16 16.68 -17.59
N THR A 48 -17.64 15.48 -17.37
CA THR A 48 -17.69 14.44 -18.41
C THR A 48 -19.04 13.73 -18.32
N ASN A 49 -19.77 13.71 -19.42
CA ASN A 49 -21.01 12.94 -19.50
C ASN A 49 -20.62 11.45 -19.67
N ILE A 50 -20.88 10.66 -18.61
CA ILE A 50 -20.52 9.25 -18.56
C ILE A 50 -21.81 8.43 -18.70
N GLN A 51 -21.82 7.47 -19.62
CA GLN A 51 -22.91 6.51 -19.73
C GLN A 51 -22.95 5.61 -18.49
N THR A 52 -24.15 5.31 -18.03
CA THR A 52 -24.36 4.36 -16.93
C THR A 52 -23.92 2.95 -17.37
N SER A 53 -23.28 2.25 -16.45
CA SER A 53 -22.87 0.86 -16.66
C SER A 53 -23.26 0.01 -15.45
N ASN A 54 -23.35 -1.29 -15.67
CA ASN A 54 -23.61 -2.26 -14.58
C ASN A 54 -22.29 -2.87 -14.13
N TYR A 55 -22.02 -2.77 -12.84
CA TYR A 55 -20.86 -3.39 -12.21
C TYR A 55 -21.30 -4.35 -11.11
N LYS A 56 -20.83 -5.60 -11.15
CA LYS A 56 -21.02 -6.56 -10.08
C LYS A 56 -19.70 -6.76 -9.36
N SER A 57 -19.67 -6.39 -8.09
CA SER A 57 -18.51 -6.62 -7.25
C SER A 57 -18.56 -7.99 -6.57
N PHE A 58 -17.39 -8.56 -6.31
CA PHE A 58 -17.21 -9.70 -5.42
C PHE A 58 -15.93 -9.53 -4.62
N GLU A 59 -15.97 -9.94 -3.34
CA GLU A 59 -14.82 -9.78 -2.46
C GLU A 59 -13.78 -10.88 -2.66
N LYS A 60 -12.54 -10.51 -2.91
CA LYS A 60 -11.37 -11.40 -2.87
C LYS A 60 -10.82 -11.44 -1.43
N LYS A 61 -11.53 -12.18 -0.57
CA LYS A 61 -11.26 -12.22 0.89
C LYS A 61 -9.86 -12.71 1.24
N GLU A 62 -9.24 -13.49 0.38
CA GLU A 62 -7.86 -13.99 0.50
C GLU A 62 -6.81 -12.87 0.52
N LEU A 63 -7.11 -11.72 -0.09
CA LEU A 63 -6.23 -10.55 -0.11
C LEU A 63 -6.14 -9.80 1.22
N VAL A 64 -7.02 -10.12 2.18
CA VAL A 64 -7.07 -9.43 3.47
C VAL A 64 -6.97 -10.44 4.62
N LYS A 65 -6.05 -10.19 5.53
CA LYS A 65 -5.90 -10.99 6.76
C LYS A 65 -6.55 -10.26 7.93
N ASN A 66 -7.53 -10.88 8.55
CA ASN A 66 -8.20 -10.34 9.74
C ASN A 66 -7.33 -10.50 11.00
N LYS A 67 -7.75 -9.87 12.10
CA LYS A 67 -7.04 -9.91 13.39
C LYS A 67 -6.77 -11.33 13.89
N TYR A 68 -7.69 -12.26 13.66
CA TYR A 68 -7.55 -13.65 14.10
C TYR A 68 -6.38 -14.33 13.36
N LEU A 69 -6.33 -14.21 12.03
CA LEU A 69 -5.25 -14.76 11.20
C LEU A 69 -3.89 -14.14 11.55
N ILE A 70 -3.85 -12.83 11.80
CA ILE A 70 -2.62 -12.16 12.25
C ILE A 70 -2.15 -12.73 13.60
N ASN A 71 -3.07 -12.93 14.56
CA ASN A 71 -2.69 -13.50 15.86
C ASN A 71 -2.19 -14.95 15.75
N GLN A 72 -2.79 -15.76 14.90
CA GLN A 72 -2.29 -17.12 14.61
C GLN A 72 -0.90 -17.07 13.98
N ASN A 73 -0.69 -16.18 13.02
CA ASN A 73 0.59 -16.03 12.32
C ASN A 73 1.77 -15.66 13.23
N ILE A 74 1.53 -15.04 14.39
CA ILE A 74 2.59 -14.79 15.38
C ILE A 74 3.27 -16.09 15.82
N LYS A 75 2.52 -17.18 15.87
CA LYS A 75 3.03 -18.53 16.24
C LYS A 75 3.45 -19.33 15.02
N ASN A 76 2.59 -19.39 14.00
CA ASN A 76 2.70 -20.29 12.85
C ASN A 76 3.70 -19.79 11.81
N LYS A 77 3.88 -18.45 11.70
CA LYS A 77 4.81 -17.81 10.73
C LYS A 77 4.55 -18.24 9.28
N GLU A 78 3.28 -18.35 8.89
CA GLU A 78 2.85 -18.76 7.55
C GLU A 78 3.09 -17.68 6.50
N PHE A 79 3.01 -16.40 6.91
CA PHE A 79 3.25 -15.24 6.06
C PHE A 79 4.05 -14.17 6.82
N VAL A 80 4.63 -13.25 6.06
CA VAL A 80 5.40 -12.13 6.60
C VAL A 80 4.51 -10.90 6.72
N VAL A 81 4.62 -10.18 7.83
CA VAL A 81 3.93 -8.89 8.00
C VAL A 81 4.93 -7.75 7.89
N ILE A 82 4.67 -6.81 6.99
CA ILE A 82 5.46 -5.57 6.83
C ILE A 82 4.59 -4.38 7.21
N ASP A 83 5.09 -3.60 8.17
CA ASP A 83 4.43 -2.39 8.67
C ASP A 83 4.94 -1.15 7.92
N ALA A 84 4.03 -0.42 7.28
CA ALA A 84 4.30 0.76 6.47
C ALA A 84 4.41 2.07 7.27
N ARG A 85 4.26 2.04 8.61
CA ARG A 85 4.37 3.21 9.45
C ARG A 85 5.83 3.66 9.60
N SER A 86 6.04 4.86 10.16
CA SER A 86 7.39 5.32 10.50
C SER A 86 8.04 4.40 11.53
N ARG A 87 9.38 4.38 11.59
CA ARG A 87 10.14 3.56 12.54
C ARG A 87 9.83 3.91 13.99
N GLU A 88 9.60 5.19 14.28
CA GLU A 88 9.28 5.67 15.63
C GLU A 88 7.94 5.10 16.10
N ARG A 89 6.91 5.08 15.23
CA ARG A 89 5.63 4.46 15.54
C ARG A 89 5.74 2.94 15.66
N PHE A 90 6.49 2.32 14.78
CA PHE A 90 6.76 0.88 14.82
C PHE A 90 7.45 0.47 16.12
N ASN A 91 8.48 1.18 16.53
CA ASN A 91 9.23 0.92 17.77
C ASN A 91 8.47 1.35 19.03
N GLY A 92 7.36 2.10 18.90
CA GLY A 92 6.59 2.59 20.03
C GLY A 92 7.22 3.79 20.76
N SER A 93 8.23 4.45 20.16
CA SER A 93 8.90 5.62 20.74
C SER A 93 8.08 6.90 20.66
N ILE A 94 7.04 6.91 19.82
CA ILE A 94 6.03 7.98 19.76
C ILE A 94 4.62 7.39 19.89
N PRO A 95 3.66 8.17 20.41
CA PRO A 95 2.27 7.70 20.53
C PRO A 95 1.60 7.58 19.14
N GLU A 96 0.57 6.73 19.08
CA GLU A 96 -0.28 6.67 17.88
C GLU A 96 -1.14 7.95 17.78
N PRO A 97 -1.38 8.45 16.54
CA PRO A 97 -2.18 9.68 16.34
C PRO A 97 -3.64 9.55 16.79
N ARG A 98 -4.15 8.31 16.86
CA ARG A 98 -5.53 8.04 17.30
C ARG A 98 -5.53 7.59 18.75
N LYS A 99 -6.38 8.23 19.57
CA LYS A 99 -6.57 7.84 20.97
C LYS A 99 -7.00 6.37 21.10
N GLY A 100 -6.52 5.70 22.14
CA GLY A 100 -6.88 4.31 22.45
C GLY A 100 -6.13 3.24 21.65
N LEU A 101 -5.25 3.61 20.74
CA LEU A 101 -4.36 2.67 20.08
C LEU A 101 -3.05 2.49 20.86
N ARG A 102 -2.60 1.25 20.96
CA ARG A 102 -1.32 0.93 21.58
C ARG A 102 -0.16 1.29 20.64
N SER A 103 0.90 1.85 21.18
CA SER A 103 2.18 2.02 20.49
C SER A 103 2.89 0.69 20.28
N GLY A 104 3.85 0.66 19.36
CA GLY A 104 4.63 -0.53 19.04
C GLY A 104 4.11 -1.26 17.78
N ASN A 105 4.48 -2.53 17.63
CA ASN A 105 4.27 -3.30 16.42
C ASN A 105 3.61 -4.66 16.66
N ILE A 106 3.24 -5.32 15.58
CA ILE A 106 2.85 -6.73 15.58
C ILE A 106 4.11 -7.57 15.76
N LYS A 107 4.11 -8.49 16.72
CA LYS A 107 5.27 -9.38 16.97
C LYS A 107 5.67 -10.11 15.70
N ASN A 108 6.96 -10.17 15.43
CA ASN A 108 7.58 -10.78 14.24
C ASN A 108 7.27 -10.04 12.92
N SER A 109 6.77 -8.80 12.97
CA SER A 109 6.65 -7.96 11.78
C SER A 109 7.95 -7.20 11.48
N PHE A 110 8.12 -6.81 10.22
CA PHE A 110 9.20 -5.95 9.75
C PHE A 110 8.71 -4.52 9.56
N CYS A 111 9.61 -3.55 9.64
CA CYS A 111 9.29 -2.15 9.40
C CYS A 111 9.88 -1.71 8.06
N LEU A 112 9.01 -1.29 7.15
CA LEU A 112 9.36 -0.59 5.92
C LEU A 112 8.48 0.66 5.79
N PRO A 113 8.92 1.84 6.23
CA PRO A 113 8.17 3.06 6.02
C PRO A 113 7.84 3.26 4.54
N PHE A 114 6.57 3.57 4.23
CA PHE A 114 6.07 3.60 2.86
C PHE A 114 6.80 4.60 1.96
N ASP A 115 7.30 5.70 2.53
CA ASP A 115 8.05 6.75 1.83
C ASP A 115 9.40 6.28 1.31
N HIS A 116 9.96 5.18 1.83
CA HIS A 116 11.15 4.55 1.27
C HIS A 116 10.94 4.02 -0.16
N CYS A 117 9.71 3.71 -0.54
CA CYS A 117 9.37 3.30 -1.90
C CYS A 117 9.15 4.46 -2.87
N LEU A 118 9.30 5.70 -2.41
CA LEU A 118 8.97 6.90 -3.16
C LEU A 118 10.18 7.81 -3.37
N ASN A 119 10.15 8.53 -4.47
CA ASN A 119 11.04 9.66 -4.75
C ASN A 119 10.52 10.94 -4.07
N LYS A 120 11.36 11.98 -4.00
CA LYS A 120 10.98 13.29 -3.44
C LYS A 120 9.75 13.93 -4.11
N ASN A 121 9.54 13.67 -5.39
CA ASN A 121 8.38 14.13 -6.16
C ASN A 121 7.15 13.22 -6.05
N LYS A 122 7.15 12.29 -5.09
CA LYS A 122 6.06 11.34 -4.82
C LYS A 122 5.80 10.32 -5.94
N THR A 123 6.70 10.17 -6.90
CA THR A 123 6.67 9.03 -7.82
C THR A 123 7.23 7.79 -7.13
N PHE A 124 6.78 6.61 -7.54
CA PHE A 124 7.44 5.37 -7.11
C PHE A 124 8.88 5.33 -7.64
N LYS A 125 9.75 4.70 -6.88
CA LYS A 125 11.11 4.36 -7.32
C LYS A 125 11.07 3.38 -8.48
N SER A 126 12.19 3.20 -9.18
CA SER A 126 12.33 2.21 -10.26
C SER A 126 12.11 0.79 -9.74
N LYS A 127 11.79 -0.15 -10.64
CA LYS A 127 11.63 -1.57 -10.30
C LYS A 127 12.86 -2.13 -9.59
N ASP A 128 14.06 -1.81 -10.07
CA ASP A 128 15.31 -2.30 -9.49
C ASP A 128 15.54 -1.75 -8.07
N GLU A 129 15.28 -0.44 -7.86
CA GLU A 129 15.35 0.14 -6.51
C GLU A 129 14.33 -0.46 -5.55
N LEU A 130 13.09 -0.66 -6.01
CA LEU A 130 12.04 -1.30 -5.21
C LEU A 130 12.43 -2.74 -4.86
N LYS A 131 12.96 -3.49 -5.81
CA LYS A 131 13.44 -4.86 -5.59
C LYS A 131 14.50 -4.91 -4.48
N ILE A 132 15.52 -4.06 -4.56
CA ILE A 132 16.57 -3.96 -3.52
C ILE A 132 15.97 -3.61 -2.14
N ILE A 133 15.00 -2.69 -2.10
CA ILE A 133 14.34 -2.27 -0.85
C ILE A 133 13.60 -3.46 -0.21
N PHE A 134 12.80 -4.19 -0.97
CA PHE A 134 12.05 -5.33 -0.45
C PHE A 134 12.95 -6.50 -0.10
N GLU A 135 13.92 -6.84 -0.93
CA GLU A 135 14.93 -7.87 -0.64
C GLU A 135 15.72 -7.54 0.64
N THR A 136 16.09 -6.27 0.83
CA THR A 136 16.75 -5.82 2.05
C THR A 136 15.87 -5.96 3.28
N CYS A 137 14.57 -5.67 3.16
CA CYS A 137 13.61 -5.83 4.24
C CYS A 137 13.36 -7.30 4.58
N LEU A 138 13.40 -8.19 3.59
CA LEU A 138 13.03 -9.60 3.69
C LEU A 138 14.23 -10.56 3.79
N LYS A 139 15.47 -10.08 3.91
CA LYS A 139 16.73 -10.84 3.86
C LYS A 139 16.80 -12.15 4.67
N SER A 140 15.95 -12.31 5.67
CA SER A 140 15.94 -13.47 6.57
C SER A 140 14.69 -14.35 6.39
N VAL A 141 13.96 -14.18 5.30
CA VAL A 141 12.67 -14.85 5.10
C VAL A 141 12.70 -15.63 3.79
N ASP A 142 12.45 -16.94 3.87
CA ASP A 142 12.17 -17.78 2.72
C ASP A 142 10.93 -17.28 1.95
N GLU A 143 10.72 -17.72 0.73
CA GLU A 143 9.59 -17.37 -0.11
C GLU A 143 8.25 -17.59 0.61
N LYS A 144 7.70 -16.52 1.20
CA LYS A 144 6.40 -16.51 1.87
C LYS A 144 5.54 -15.40 1.33
N ASP A 145 4.24 -15.57 1.49
CA ASP A 145 3.29 -14.50 1.24
C ASP A 145 3.59 -13.28 2.12
N VAL A 146 3.47 -12.09 1.55
CA VAL A 146 3.71 -10.83 2.24
C VAL A 146 2.38 -10.12 2.50
N VAL A 147 2.17 -9.71 3.74
CA VAL A 147 0.99 -8.97 4.20
C VAL A 147 1.42 -7.59 4.67
N PHE A 148 0.82 -6.55 4.12
CA PHE A 148 1.14 -5.17 4.48
C PHE A 148 0.19 -4.65 5.54
N SER A 149 0.73 -3.94 6.53
CA SER A 149 0.01 -3.34 7.65
C SER A 149 0.37 -1.87 7.82
N CYS A 150 -0.52 -1.10 8.43
CA CYS A 150 -0.24 0.26 8.92
C CYS A 150 -1.29 0.67 9.97
N GLY A 151 -1.55 1.97 10.15
CA GLY A 151 -2.56 2.46 11.09
C GLY A 151 -4.01 2.38 10.60
N SER A 152 -4.26 2.48 9.29
CA SER A 152 -5.60 2.55 8.70
C SER A 152 -5.75 1.84 7.36
N GLY A 153 -4.71 1.15 6.91
CA GLY A 153 -4.68 0.49 5.61
C GLY A 153 -4.38 1.41 4.42
N VAL A 154 -4.13 2.71 4.62
CA VAL A 154 -3.81 3.63 3.52
C VAL A 154 -2.38 3.43 3.05
N THR A 155 -1.38 3.64 3.91
CA THR A 155 0.03 3.51 3.55
C THR A 155 0.47 2.05 3.35
N ALA A 156 -0.22 1.08 3.93
CA ALA A 156 -0.05 -0.33 3.60
C ALA A 156 -0.33 -0.61 2.11
N CYS A 157 -1.31 0.06 1.52
CA CYS A 157 -1.61 -0.07 0.09
C CYS A 157 -0.54 0.58 -0.81
N VAL A 158 0.25 1.54 -0.31
CA VAL A 158 1.42 2.05 -1.04
C VAL A 158 2.47 0.95 -1.17
N LEU A 159 2.75 0.24 -0.08
CA LEU A 159 3.67 -0.91 -0.13
C LEU A 159 3.12 -2.04 -1.00
N ALA A 160 1.81 -2.32 -0.93
CA ALA A 160 1.17 -3.35 -1.76
C ALA A 160 1.32 -3.04 -3.24
N LEU A 161 1.07 -1.79 -3.66
CA LEU A 161 1.26 -1.38 -5.05
C LEU A 161 2.76 -1.40 -5.44
N ALA A 162 3.65 -0.90 -4.58
CA ALA A 162 5.09 -0.95 -4.84
C ALA A 162 5.58 -2.40 -5.03
N TYR A 163 5.09 -3.32 -4.19
CA TYR A 163 5.44 -4.74 -4.28
C TYR A 163 4.88 -5.40 -5.54
N SER A 164 3.66 -5.05 -5.97
CA SER A 164 3.07 -5.55 -7.21
C SER A 164 3.82 -5.09 -8.47
N LEU A 165 4.55 -3.96 -8.41
CA LEU A 165 5.35 -3.48 -9.54
C LEU A 165 6.61 -4.34 -9.81
N ILE A 166 7.03 -5.14 -8.83
CA ILE A 166 8.24 -5.99 -8.93
C ILE A 166 7.92 -7.49 -8.98
N ASN A 167 6.67 -7.86 -8.73
CA ASN A 167 6.20 -9.24 -8.78
C ASN A 167 5.08 -9.36 -9.81
N ASP A 168 5.28 -10.18 -10.79
CA ASP A 168 4.32 -10.45 -11.89
C ASP A 168 3.17 -11.40 -11.45
N LYS A 169 2.78 -11.38 -10.14
CA LYS A 169 1.73 -12.23 -9.56
C LYS A 169 0.46 -11.44 -9.27
#